data_dbe7167fd351f515442e6837191fdf72
#
_entry.id   dbe7167fd351f515442e6837191fdf72
#
_cell.length_a   1.000
_cell.length_b   1.000
_cell.length_c   1.000
_cell.angle_alpha   90.00
_cell.angle_beta   90.00
_cell.angle_gamma   90.00
#
_symmetry.space_group_name_H-M   'P 1'
#
loop_
_entity.id
_entity.type
_entity.pdbx_description
1 polymer ?
#
loop_
_entity_poly.entity_id
_entity_poly.type
_entity_poly.pdbx_seq_one_letter_code
_entity_poly.pdbx_strand_id
1 'polypeptide(L)'
;MAKSLKYYSISNQQINKSTNDVEEMARKHNCIILLKGQTDIVCSKDECVEVPGGNPGMTKGGTGDVLAGLVAALYCKNEAFLSASCASYINKKAGENLYKKVGYYFNASDLCDEIPRVMKDL
;
A
#
# COMPACT_ATOMS: atom_id res chain seq x y z
N MET A 1 -22.79 -8.67 -3.05
CA MET A 1 -22.52 -8.10 -1.70
C MET A 1 -21.17 -7.41 -1.71
N ALA A 2 -21.13 -6.12 -1.50
CA ALA A 2 -19.88 -5.36 -1.45
C ALA A 2 -19.07 -5.84 -0.23
N LYS A 3 -17.89 -6.42 -0.45
CA LYS A 3 -16.95 -6.71 0.64
C LYS A 3 -16.46 -5.37 1.19
N SER A 4 -16.73 -5.09 2.45
CA SER A 4 -16.26 -3.85 3.08
C SER A 4 -14.73 -3.86 3.14
N LEU A 5 -14.10 -2.86 2.55
CA LEU A 5 -12.69 -2.57 2.77
C LEU A 5 -12.56 -2.04 4.20
N LYS A 6 -12.00 -2.84 5.09
CA LYS A 6 -11.69 -2.38 6.44
C LYS A 6 -10.22 -2.01 6.49
N TYR A 7 -9.94 -0.72 6.67
CA TYR A 7 -8.60 -0.25 6.95
C TYR A 7 -8.29 -0.47 8.43
N TYR A 8 -7.32 -1.31 8.70
CA TYR A 8 -6.76 -1.46 10.05
C TYR A 8 -5.31 -0.98 10.03
N SER A 9 -5.02 0.08 10.76
CA SER A 9 -3.65 0.37 11.13
C SER A 9 -3.26 -0.60 12.25
N ILE A 10 -2.62 -1.68 11.90
CA ILE A 10 -2.11 -2.63 12.87
C ILE A 10 -0.70 -2.18 13.26
N SER A 11 -0.50 -1.90 14.56
CA SER A 11 0.84 -1.59 15.06
C SER A 11 1.79 -2.78 14.81
N ASN A 12 3.03 -2.47 14.45
CA ASN A 12 4.08 -3.44 14.14
C ASN A 12 4.35 -4.51 15.23
N GLN A 13 3.69 -4.43 16.37
CA GLN A 13 3.85 -5.35 17.50
C GLN A 13 2.91 -6.57 17.46
N GLN A 14 1.89 -6.57 16.60
CA GLN A 14 0.83 -7.59 16.61
C GLN A 14 0.91 -8.61 15.46
N ILE A 15 1.73 -8.35 14.45
CA ILE A 15 1.93 -9.28 13.33
C ILE A 15 3.44 -9.55 13.21
N ASN A 16 3.84 -10.79 13.40
CA ASN A 16 5.11 -11.27 12.88
C ASN A 16 5.05 -11.06 11.36
N LYS A 17 6.01 -10.33 10.82
CA LYS A 17 6.03 -9.76 9.47
C LYS A 17 6.16 -10.82 8.35
N SER A 18 5.53 -11.98 8.48
CA SER A 18 5.52 -12.98 7.42
C SER A 18 4.23 -12.90 6.60
N THR A 19 4.35 -13.24 5.33
CA THR A 19 3.20 -13.33 4.41
C THR A 19 2.13 -14.29 4.95
N ASN A 20 2.55 -15.40 5.57
CA ASN A 20 1.64 -16.39 6.17
C ASN A 20 0.81 -15.80 7.30
N ASP A 21 1.39 -14.96 8.15
CA ASP A 21 0.66 -14.34 9.27
C ASP A 21 -0.39 -13.34 8.75
N VAL A 22 -0.05 -12.56 7.73
CA VAL A 22 -0.97 -11.63 7.08
C VAL A 22 -2.12 -12.37 6.40
N GLU A 23 -1.81 -13.47 5.70
CA GLU A 23 -2.79 -14.33 5.05
C GLU A 23 -3.76 -14.93 6.07
N GLU A 24 -3.26 -15.46 7.17
CA GLU A 24 -4.08 -16.02 8.24
C GLU A 24 -5.04 -14.97 8.83
N MET A 25 -4.55 -13.77 9.10
CA MET A 25 -5.38 -12.68 9.60
C MET A 25 -6.43 -12.23 8.58
N ALA A 26 -6.07 -12.15 7.31
CA ALA A 26 -7.01 -11.82 6.23
C ALA A 26 -8.14 -12.87 6.14
N ARG A 27 -7.79 -14.14 6.27
CA ARG A 27 -8.75 -15.25 6.27
C ARG A 27 -9.65 -15.21 7.51
N LYS A 28 -9.06 -15.04 8.70
CA LYS A 28 -9.78 -14.99 9.97
C LYS A 28 -10.82 -13.87 10.00
N HIS A 29 -10.49 -12.70 9.48
CA HIS A 29 -11.36 -11.53 9.49
C HIS A 29 -12.14 -11.34 8.18
N ASN A 30 -11.97 -12.23 7.19
CA ASN A 30 -12.60 -12.15 5.87
C ASN A 30 -12.47 -10.74 5.26
N CYS A 31 -11.25 -10.24 5.19
CA CYS A 31 -10.94 -8.90 4.69
C CYS A 31 -9.65 -8.90 3.87
N ILE A 32 -9.40 -7.79 3.19
CA ILE A 32 -8.11 -7.52 2.55
C ILE A 32 -7.22 -6.79 3.56
N ILE A 33 -6.00 -7.26 3.74
CA ILE A 33 -4.99 -6.61 4.58
C ILE A 33 -3.84 -6.15 3.70
N LEU A 34 -3.49 -4.89 3.79
CA LEU A 34 -2.25 -4.33 3.28
C LEU A 34 -1.36 -3.99 4.46
N LEU A 35 -0.28 -4.76 4.62
CA LEU A 35 0.75 -4.48 5.61
C LEU A 35 1.88 -3.71 4.94
N LYS A 36 2.03 -2.44 5.33
CA LYS A 36 3.08 -1.57 4.80
C LYS A 36 4.43 -1.92 5.43
N GLY A 37 5.45 -2.01 4.60
CA GLY A 37 6.82 -2.29 5.05
C GLY A 37 7.85 -1.97 3.98
N GLN A 38 9.06 -2.44 4.16
CA GLN A 38 10.08 -2.40 3.11
C GLN A 38 9.59 -3.18 1.87
N THR A 39 9.00 -4.33 2.09
CA THR A 39 8.15 -5.02 1.13
C THR A 39 6.74 -4.97 1.67
N ASP A 40 5.79 -4.38 0.94
CA ASP A 40 4.40 -4.41 1.34
C ASP A 40 3.82 -5.81 1.09
N ILE A 41 2.97 -6.26 1.98
CA ILE A 41 2.27 -7.55 1.86
C ILE A 41 0.78 -7.26 1.74
N VAL A 42 0.16 -7.73 0.66
CA VAL A 42 -1.29 -7.61 0.46
C VAL A 42 -1.88 -9.00 0.40
N CYS A 43 -2.78 -9.31 1.31
CA CYS A 43 -3.46 -10.60 1.36
C CYS A 43 -4.98 -10.45 1.35
N SER A 44 -5.63 -11.34 0.63
CA SER A 44 -7.03 -11.72 0.81
C SER A 44 -7.09 -13.05 1.53
N LYS A 45 -8.30 -13.58 1.74
CA LYS A 45 -8.48 -14.95 2.26
C LYS A 45 -7.94 -16.05 1.32
N ASP A 46 -7.77 -15.74 0.03
CA ASP A 46 -7.47 -16.72 -1.02
C ASP A 46 -6.08 -16.53 -1.65
N GLU A 47 -5.52 -15.33 -1.58
CA GLU A 47 -4.26 -15.00 -2.28
C GLU A 47 -3.48 -13.90 -1.58
N CYS A 48 -2.17 -13.89 -1.79
CA CYS A 48 -1.26 -12.85 -1.33
C CYS A 48 -0.35 -12.38 -2.46
N VAL A 49 0.08 -11.13 -2.36
CA VAL A 49 1.14 -10.55 -3.19
C VAL A 49 2.11 -9.77 -2.33
N GLU A 50 3.38 -9.87 -2.64
CA GLU A 50 4.44 -9.04 -2.06
C GLU A 50 4.83 -7.95 -3.05
N VAL A 51 4.88 -6.71 -2.58
CA VAL A 51 5.21 -5.55 -3.38
C VAL A 51 6.50 -4.92 -2.85
N PRO A 52 7.64 -5.26 -3.42
CA PRO A 52 8.92 -4.66 -3.06
C PRO A 52 9.05 -3.25 -3.65
N GLY A 53 10.08 -2.54 -3.23
CA GLY A 53 10.42 -1.22 -3.76
C GLY A 53 10.18 -0.09 -2.77
N GLY A 54 10.17 1.12 -3.28
CA GLY A 54 10.16 2.31 -2.44
C GLY A 54 11.55 2.61 -1.85
N ASN A 55 11.57 3.41 -0.80
CA ASN A 55 12.81 3.78 -0.10
C ASN A 55 12.50 4.28 1.33
N PRO A 56 13.52 4.41 2.21
CA PRO A 56 13.31 4.88 3.58
C PRO A 56 12.69 6.28 3.70
N GLY A 57 12.78 7.12 2.67
CA GLY A 57 12.11 8.42 2.63
C GLY A 57 10.59 8.34 2.74
N MET A 58 10.01 7.19 2.45
CA MET A 58 8.57 6.92 2.54
C MET A 58 8.11 6.53 3.97
N THR A 59 8.98 6.57 4.95
CA THR A 59 8.65 6.29 6.37
C THR A 59 8.26 7.55 7.16
N LYS A 60 7.98 8.63 6.47
CA LYS A 60 7.56 9.91 7.05
C LYS A 60 6.07 9.94 7.38
N GLY A 61 5.68 10.80 8.31
CA GLY A 61 4.28 11.06 8.61
C GLY A 61 3.49 11.49 7.36
N GLY A 62 2.28 10.98 7.22
CA GLY A 62 1.39 11.27 6.09
C GLY A 62 1.53 10.35 4.88
N THR A 63 2.64 9.64 4.70
CA THR A 63 2.83 8.75 3.54
C THR A 63 1.87 7.56 3.56
N GLY A 64 1.50 7.07 4.73
CA GLY A 64 0.47 6.05 4.91
C GLY A 64 -0.93 6.56 4.54
N ASP A 65 -1.23 7.81 4.84
CA ASP A 65 -2.50 8.45 4.47
C ASP A 65 -2.63 8.60 2.96
N VAL A 66 -1.54 8.93 2.27
CA VAL A 66 -1.48 8.95 0.79
C VAL A 66 -1.82 7.58 0.23
N LEU A 67 -1.21 6.53 0.74
CA LEU A 67 -1.50 5.16 0.32
C LEU A 67 -2.96 4.78 0.58
N ALA A 68 -3.48 5.08 1.77
CA ALA A 68 -4.88 4.81 2.11
C ALA A 68 -5.86 5.53 1.18
N GLY A 69 -5.61 6.79 0.88
CA GLY A 69 -6.41 7.58 -0.06
C GLY A 69 -6.38 6.99 -1.48
N LEU A 70 -5.21 6.55 -1.95
CA LEU A 70 -5.07 5.91 -3.25
C LEU A 70 -5.81 4.57 -3.32
N VAL A 71 -5.72 3.74 -2.28
CA VAL A 71 -6.50 2.51 -2.18
C VAL A 71 -8.00 2.80 -2.27
N ALA A 72 -8.49 3.77 -1.51
CA ALA A 72 -9.90 4.15 -1.51
C ALA A 72 -10.36 4.63 -2.91
N ALA A 73 -9.56 5.47 -3.56
CA ALA A 73 -9.87 5.97 -4.90
C ALA A 73 -9.95 4.84 -5.94
N LEU A 74 -9.00 3.92 -5.95
CA LEU A 74 -9.02 2.77 -6.86
C LEU A 74 -10.17 1.82 -6.54
N TYR A 75 -10.50 1.63 -5.27
CA TYR A 75 -11.59 0.77 -4.84
C TYR A 75 -12.98 1.25 -5.27
N CYS A 76 -13.13 2.51 -5.62
CA CYS A 76 -14.40 3.03 -6.14
C CYS A 76 -14.86 2.33 -7.43
N LYS A 77 -13.93 1.80 -8.22
CA LYS A 77 -14.22 1.20 -9.54
C LYS A 77 -13.58 -0.18 -9.76
N ASN A 78 -12.82 -0.68 -8.81
CA ASN A 78 -12.10 -1.95 -8.92
C ASN A 78 -12.39 -2.81 -7.70
N GLU A 79 -12.11 -4.10 -7.78
CA GLU A 79 -12.25 -4.97 -6.63
C GLU A 79 -11.13 -4.70 -5.58
N ALA A 80 -11.39 -5.12 -4.33
CA ALA A 80 -10.57 -4.69 -3.18
C ALA A 80 -9.11 -5.14 -3.23
N PHE A 81 -8.85 -6.41 -3.57
CA PHE A 81 -7.48 -6.94 -3.61
C PHE A 81 -6.65 -6.27 -4.70
N LEU A 82 -7.23 -6.09 -5.89
CA LEU A 82 -6.57 -5.39 -6.99
C LEU A 82 -6.28 -3.92 -6.61
N SER A 83 -7.24 -3.24 -6.00
CA SER A 83 -7.08 -1.85 -5.56
C SER A 83 -5.93 -1.69 -4.57
N ALA A 84 -5.85 -2.55 -3.56
CA ALA A 84 -4.78 -2.52 -2.57
C ALA A 84 -3.41 -2.83 -3.18
N SER A 85 -3.35 -3.85 -4.04
CA SER A 85 -2.10 -4.27 -4.70
C SER A 85 -1.56 -3.21 -5.66
N CYS A 86 -2.43 -2.64 -6.49
CA CYS A 86 -2.06 -1.58 -7.42
C CYS A 86 -1.67 -0.29 -6.69
N ALA A 87 -2.41 0.08 -5.64
CA ALA A 87 -2.08 1.26 -4.85
C ALA A 87 -0.71 1.14 -4.18
N SER A 88 -0.39 -0.02 -3.62
CA SER A 88 0.93 -0.29 -3.06
C SER A 88 2.04 -0.12 -4.10
N TYR A 89 1.87 -0.73 -5.26
CA TYR A 89 2.83 -0.61 -6.37
C TYR A 89 3.02 0.84 -6.82
N ILE A 90 1.94 1.54 -7.10
CA ILE A 90 1.97 2.94 -7.56
C ILE A 90 2.63 3.84 -6.53
N ASN A 91 2.28 3.68 -5.25
CA ASN A 91 2.85 4.47 -4.16
C ASN A 91 4.36 4.26 -4.02
N LYS A 92 4.82 3.01 -4.09
CA LYS A 92 6.25 2.69 -4.05
C LYS A 92 6.99 3.26 -5.25
N LYS A 93 6.41 3.16 -6.44
CA LYS A 93 6.97 3.71 -7.68
C LYS A 93 7.09 5.23 -7.62
N ALA A 94 6.09 5.90 -7.07
CA ALA A 94 6.14 7.35 -6.84
C ALA A 94 7.30 7.73 -5.91
N GLY A 95 7.48 6.99 -4.82
CA GLY A 95 8.61 7.19 -3.90
C GLY A 95 9.97 6.98 -4.57
N GLU A 96 10.10 5.97 -5.42
CA GLU A 96 11.33 5.72 -6.20
C GLU A 96 11.64 6.87 -7.18
N ASN A 97 10.62 7.38 -7.87
CA ASN A 97 10.77 8.50 -8.77
C ASN A 97 11.20 9.78 -8.03
N LEU A 98 10.61 10.05 -6.87
CA LEU A 98 10.99 11.18 -6.04
C LEU A 98 12.43 11.05 -5.52
N TYR A 99 12.82 9.86 -5.09
CA TYR A 99 14.20 9.60 -4.66
C TYR A 99 15.22 9.92 -5.77
N LYS A 100 14.92 9.56 -7.01
CA LYS A 100 15.80 9.90 -8.17
C LYS A 100 15.91 11.41 -8.39
N LYS A 101 14.86 12.16 -8.07
CA LYS A 101 14.82 13.62 -8.27
C LYS A 101 15.45 14.39 -7.13
N VAL A 102 15.15 14.03 -5.89
CA VAL A 102 15.48 14.82 -4.70
C VAL A 102 16.03 13.99 -3.53
N GLY A 103 16.38 12.73 -3.74
CA GLY A 103 16.82 11.85 -2.65
C GLY A 103 15.70 11.63 -1.64
N TYR A 104 16.02 11.72 -0.35
CA TYR A 104 15.03 11.57 0.73
C TYR A 104 14.29 12.87 1.08
N TYR A 105 14.54 13.96 0.36
CA TYR A 105 14.03 15.31 0.69
C TYR A 105 12.68 15.59 0.03
N PHE A 106 11.73 14.65 0.15
CA PHE A 106 10.34 14.81 -0.27
C PHE A 106 9.40 14.58 0.92
N ASN A 107 8.18 15.04 0.79
CA ASN A 107 7.13 14.87 1.80
C ASN A 107 5.89 14.15 1.22
N ALA A 108 4.85 13.99 2.02
CA ALA A 108 3.62 13.32 1.62
C ALA A 108 2.89 14.04 0.47
N SER A 109 2.92 15.38 0.43
CA SER A 109 2.33 16.15 -0.67
C SER A 109 3.06 15.91 -1.98
N ASP A 110 4.38 15.85 -1.96
CA ASP A 110 5.19 15.52 -3.14
C ASP A 110 4.82 14.13 -3.67
N LEU A 111 4.57 13.18 -2.77
CA LEU A 111 4.14 11.84 -3.13
C LEU A 111 2.78 11.85 -3.84
N CYS A 112 1.81 12.64 -3.35
CA CYS A 112 0.53 12.83 -4.02
C CYS A 112 0.69 13.38 -5.43
N ASP A 113 1.55 14.37 -5.62
CA ASP A 113 1.79 15.01 -6.91
C ASP A 113 2.49 14.08 -7.92
N GLU A 114 3.26 13.12 -7.43
CA GLU A 114 3.97 12.15 -8.28
C GLU A 114 3.06 10.99 -8.74
N ILE A 115 2.02 10.64 -7.99
CA ILE A 115 1.12 9.53 -8.30
C ILE A 115 0.52 9.62 -9.72
N PRO A 116 -0.05 10.76 -10.18
CA PRO A 116 -0.58 10.86 -11.54
C PRO A 116 0.47 10.61 -12.63
N ARG A 117 1.72 10.98 -12.38
CA ARG A 117 2.83 10.75 -13.33
C ARG A 117 3.14 9.26 -13.45
N VAL A 118 3.17 8.55 -12.32
CA VAL A 118 3.32 7.09 -12.33
C VAL A 118 2.17 6.43 -13.07
N MET A 119 0.94 6.84 -12.78
CA MET A 119 -0.25 6.24 -13.40
C MET A 119 -0.30 6.46 -14.91
N LYS A 120 0.19 7.59 -15.40
CA LYS A 120 0.31 7.87 -16.83
C LYS A 120 1.22 6.89 -17.55
N ASP A 121 2.26 6.41 -16.89
CA ASP A 121 3.29 5.55 -17.47
C ASP A 121 2.99 4.04 -17.29
N LEU A 122 1.86 3.70 -16.70
CA LEU A 122 1.43 2.31 -16.51
C LEU A 122 0.85 1.68 -17.78
#